data_d96cb3bc5c9ff5431f1cb48ff051c4b2
#
_entry.id   d96cb3bc5c9ff5431f1cb48ff051c4b2
#
_cell.length_a   1.000
_cell.length_b   1.000
_cell.length_c   1.000
_cell.angle_alpha   90.00
_cell.angle_beta   90.00
_cell.angle_gamma   90.00
#
_symmetry.space_group_name_H-M   'P 1'
#
loop_
_entity.id
_entity.type
_entity.pdbx_description
1 polymer ?
#
loop_
_entity_poly.entity_id
_entity_poly.type
_entity_poly.pdbx_seq_one_letter_code
_entity_poly.pdbx_strand_id
1 'polypeptide(L)'
;MSIELKNVTYTYSPGTSYEIHALKDINLNIPDGQFIGVIGHTGSGKSTLIQHLNALIQPTSGTVSYNGEDVWAENYNRRALRSEVGLVFQYPEHQLFESDVLSDVCFGPMNQGKSREEAEEEAKKALLQVGFKEKNFKKSPFDLSGGQKKRVAIAGV
;
A
#
# COMPACT_ATOMS: atom_id res chain seq x y z
N MET A 1 9.38 -13.46 4.99
CA MET A 1 9.21 -12.12 4.36
C MET A 1 9.86 -11.08 5.26
N SER A 2 10.81 -10.31 4.76
CA SER A 2 11.44 -9.24 5.54
C SER A 2 11.66 -8.01 4.67
N ILE A 3 11.49 -6.82 5.25
CA ILE A 3 11.81 -5.54 4.60
C ILE A 3 12.93 -4.89 5.40
N GLU A 4 13.99 -4.47 4.72
CA GLU A 4 15.13 -3.81 5.36
C GLU A 4 15.43 -2.48 4.67
N LEU A 5 15.62 -1.43 5.47
CA LEU A 5 16.12 -0.13 5.04
C LEU A 5 17.53 0.08 5.60
N LYS A 6 18.47 0.47 4.75
CA LYS A 6 19.87 0.79 5.14
C LYS A 6 20.23 2.18 4.67
N ASN A 7 20.51 3.07 5.65
CA ASN A 7 20.93 4.45 5.43
C ASN A 7 20.01 5.23 4.48
N VAL A 8 18.70 4.95 4.55
CA VAL A 8 17.71 5.52 3.64
C VAL A 8 17.50 7.00 3.95
N THR A 9 17.78 7.83 2.96
CA THR A 9 17.52 9.27 2.98
C THR A 9 16.60 9.63 1.83
N TYR A 10 15.63 10.52 2.10
CA TYR A 10 14.74 11.03 1.07
C TYR A 10 14.47 12.52 1.22
N THR A 11 14.64 13.23 0.12
CA THR A 11 14.45 14.69 0.03
C THR A 11 13.44 14.99 -1.08
N TYR A 12 12.35 15.68 -0.73
CA TYR A 12 11.43 16.24 -1.70
C TYR A 12 12.03 17.47 -2.38
N SER A 13 11.84 17.62 -3.68
CA SER A 13 12.24 18.79 -4.48
C SER A 13 13.69 19.22 -4.24
N PRO A 14 14.69 18.31 -4.35
CA PRO A 14 16.08 18.65 -4.05
C PRO A 14 16.59 19.79 -4.93
N GLY A 15 17.40 20.69 -4.35
CA GLY A 15 17.98 21.82 -5.06
C GLY A 15 17.02 22.97 -5.38
N THR A 16 15.81 22.97 -4.82
CA THR A 16 14.83 24.05 -4.98
C THR A 16 14.57 24.79 -3.66
N SER A 17 13.88 25.92 -3.72
CA SER A 17 13.43 26.64 -2.51
C SER A 17 12.38 25.88 -1.68
N TYR A 18 11.83 24.79 -2.22
CA TYR A 18 10.86 23.89 -1.55
C TYR A 18 11.47 22.59 -1.10
N GLU A 19 12.79 22.55 -0.95
CA GLU A 19 13.49 21.34 -0.49
C GLU A 19 13.09 20.95 0.92
N ILE A 20 12.66 19.70 1.10
CA ILE A 20 12.27 19.11 2.41
C ILE A 20 12.95 17.77 2.59
N HIS A 21 13.80 17.67 3.60
CA HIS A 21 14.40 16.40 4.02
C HIS A 21 13.39 15.60 4.85
N ALA A 22 12.72 14.66 4.23
CA ALA A 22 11.67 13.87 4.89
C ALA A 22 12.21 12.67 5.68
N LEU A 23 13.25 12.01 5.17
CA LEU A 23 13.95 10.91 5.84
C LEU A 23 15.45 11.19 5.85
N LYS A 24 16.13 10.89 6.96
CA LYS A 24 17.57 11.06 7.13
C LYS A 24 18.16 9.82 7.77
N ASP A 25 18.99 9.11 7.01
CA ASP A 25 19.76 7.96 7.48
C ASP A 25 18.94 6.91 8.25
N ILE A 26 17.79 6.56 7.69
CA ILE A 26 16.88 5.59 8.32
C ILE A 26 17.43 4.19 8.16
N ASN A 27 17.60 3.52 9.29
CA ASN A 27 17.96 2.12 9.38
C ASN A 27 16.81 1.38 10.09
N LEU A 28 16.15 0.44 9.40
CA LEU A 28 14.98 -0.27 9.90
C LEU A 28 14.99 -1.69 9.35
N ASN A 29 14.76 -2.66 10.22
CA ASN A 29 14.51 -4.03 9.82
C ASN A 29 13.14 -4.47 10.30
N ILE A 30 12.30 -4.92 9.37
CA ILE A 30 10.96 -5.44 9.61
C ILE A 30 10.96 -6.93 9.30
N PRO A 31 11.16 -7.80 10.30
CA PRO A 31 11.07 -9.24 10.11
C PRO A 31 9.62 -9.70 9.89
N ASP A 32 9.48 -10.92 9.37
CA ASP A 32 8.17 -11.53 9.16
C ASP A 32 7.34 -11.66 10.44
N GLY A 33 6.02 -11.54 10.29
CA GLY A 33 5.05 -11.78 11.36
C GLY A 33 5.01 -10.70 12.44
N GLN A 34 5.67 -9.56 12.27
CA GLN A 34 5.65 -8.46 13.24
C GLN A 34 4.56 -7.43 12.94
N PHE A 35 3.96 -6.91 14.00
CA PHE A 35 3.11 -5.72 13.98
C PHE A 35 3.92 -4.53 14.49
N ILE A 36 4.16 -3.54 13.63
CA ILE A 36 5.00 -2.37 13.94
C ILE A 36 4.16 -1.10 13.97
N GLY A 37 4.22 -0.37 15.09
CA GLY A 37 3.61 0.95 15.23
C GLY A 37 4.62 2.06 14.90
N VAL A 38 4.27 2.95 13.96
CA VAL A 38 5.06 4.15 13.63
C VAL A 38 4.40 5.37 14.22
N ILE A 39 5.06 6.02 15.19
CA ILE A 39 4.53 7.16 15.95
C ILE A 39 5.35 8.42 15.63
N GLY A 40 4.69 9.57 15.59
CA GLY A 40 5.33 10.87 15.38
C GLY A 40 4.31 11.94 15.00
N HIS A 41 4.70 13.22 15.11
CA HIS A 41 3.85 14.36 14.72
C HIS A 41 3.60 14.40 13.20
N THR A 42 2.64 15.22 12.77
CA THR A 42 2.39 15.49 11.34
C THR A 42 3.66 16.08 10.70
N GLY A 43 4.01 15.60 9.51
CA GLY A 43 5.24 16.03 8.82
C GLY A 43 6.53 15.33 9.26
N SER A 44 6.48 14.36 10.21
CA SER A 44 7.69 13.64 10.65
C SER A 44 8.17 12.52 9.69
N GLY A 45 7.68 12.44 8.46
CA GLY A 45 8.13 11.47 7.46
C GLY A 45 7.45 10.11 7.49
N LYS A 46 6.46 9.84 8.38
CA LYS A 46 5.79 8.53 8.48
C LYS A 46 5.22 8.01 7.15
N SER A 47 4.46 8.84 6.47
CA SER A 47 3.85 8.45 5.18
C SER A 47 4.93 8.23 4.11
N THR A 48 5.99 9.05 4.13
CA THR A 48 7.14 8.89 3.25
C THR A 48 7.84 7.56 3.52
N LEU A 49 8.08 7.21 4.78
CA LEU A 49 8.67 5.93 5.16
C LEU A 49 7.86 4.75 4.63
N ILE A 50 6.54 4.75 4.87
CA ILE A 50 5.64 3.67 4.43
C ILE A 50 5.66 3.50 2.90
N GLN A 51 5.72 4.60 2.13
CA GLN A 51 5.79 4.56 0.68
C GLN A 51 7.11 3.97 0.14
N HIS A 52 8.19 3.97 0.92
CA HIS A 52 9.42 3.27 0.56
C HIS A 52 9.28 1.74 0.73
N LEU A 53 8.47 1.28 1.70
CA LEU A 53 8.35 -0.16 2.00
C LEU A 53 7.75 -0.98 0.85
N ASN A 54 6.90 -0.38 0.00
CA ASN A 54 6.33 -1.03 -1.19
C ASN A 54 6.89 -0.49 -2.50
N ALA A 55 8.06 0.17 -2.46
CA ALA A 55 8.72 0.79 -3.61
C ALA A 55 7.79 1.72 -4.42
N LEU A 56 6.92 2.49 -3.75
CA LEU A 56 6.13 3.53 -4.40
C LEU A 56 6.99 4.74 -4.75
N ILE A 57 7.93 5.09 -3.87
CA ILE A 57 8.93 6.15 -4.10
C ILE A 57 10.34 5.61 -3.90
N GLN A 58 11.27 6.10 -4.72
CA GLN A 58 12.68 5.73 -4.65
C GLN A 58 13.43 6.61 -3.65
N PRO A 59 14.30 6.07 -2.79
CA PRO A 59 15.11 6.87 -1.90
C PRO A 59 16.11 7.73 -2.68
N THR A 60 16.47 8.90 -2.13
CA THR A 60 17.55 9.75 -2.67
C THR A 60 18.90 9.09 -2.47
N SER A 61 19.09 8.36 -1.37
CA SER A 61 20.27 7.52 -1.08
C SER A 61 19.90 6.42 -0.10
N GLY A 62 20.76 5.42 0.02
CA GLY A 62 20.53 4.23 0.83
C GLY A 62 19.83 3.14 0.02
N THR A 63 19.49 2.03 0.69
CA THR A 63 18.93 0.83 0.06
C THR A 63 17.66 0.39 0.76
N VAL A 64 16.65 0.01 0.00
CA VAL A 64 15.45 -0.67 0.46
C VAL A 64 15.46 -2.08 -0.10
N SER A 65 15.44 -3.09 0.76
CA SER A 65 15.49 -4.49 0.37
C SER A 65 14.25 -5.24 0.81
N TYR A 66 13.79 -6.15 -0.04
CA TYR A 66 12.74 -7.12 0.24
C TYR A 66 13.31 -8.53 0.09
N ASN A 67 13.23 -9.34 1.15
CA ASN A 67 13.84 -10.66 1.23
C ASN A 67 15.34 -10.68 0.83
N GLY A 68 16.07 -9.60 1.16
CA GLY A 68 17.50 -9.47 0.87
C GLY A 68 17.83 -8.91 -0.52
N GLU A 69 16.87 -8.70 -1.40
CA GLU A 69 17.05 -8.13 -2.73
C GLU A 69 16.74 -6.63 -2.74
N ASP A 70 17.60 -5.82 -3.35
CA ASP A 70 17.34 -4.38 -3.52
C ASP A 70 16.16 -4.17 -4.47
N VAL A 71 15.09 -3.54 -3.96
CA VAL A 71 13.86 -3.29 -4.73
C VAL A 71 14.05 -2.26 -5.85
N TRP A 72 15.16 -1.52 -5.86
CA TRP A 72 15.49 -0.56 -6.90
C TRP A 72 16.58 -1.03 -7.86
N ALA A 73 17.05 -2.29 -7.72
CA ALA A 73 17.91 -2.90 -8.72
C ALA A 73 17.25 -2.88 -10.12
N GLU A 74 18.07 -2.80 -11.17
CA GLU A 74 17.63 -2.60 -12.56
C GLU A 74 16.60 -3.66 -13.02
N ASN A 75 16.83 -4.92 -12.65
CA ASN A 75 15.99 -6.06 -13.07
C ASN A 75 14.95 -6.49 -12.01
N TYR A 76 14.75 -5.72 -10.94
CA TYR A 76 13.82 -6.09 -9.88
C TYR A 76 12.36 -5.90 -10.30
N ASN A 77 11.52 -6.91 -10.04
CA ASN A 77 10.10 -6.86 -10.39
C ASN A 77 9.26 -6.14 -9.32
N ARG A 78 9.24 -4.81 -9.35
CA ARG A 78 8.44 -3.99 -8.40
C ARG A 78 6.93 -4.22 -8.50
N ARG A 79 6.43 -4.75 -9.63
CA ARG A 79 5.01 -5.11 -9.74
C ARG A 79 4.68 -6.32 -8.87
N ALA A 80 5.55 -7.33 -8.86
CA ALA A 80 5.41 -8.49 -7.97
C ALA A 80 5.49 -8.06 -6.50
N LEU A 81 6.44 -7.19 -6.14
CA LEU A 81 6.53 -6.66 -4.78
C LEU A 81 5.21 -6.00 -4.33
N ARG A 82 4.60 -5.17 -5.16
CA ARG A 82 3.35 -4.46 -4.82
C ARG A 82 2.13 -5.37 -4.72
N SER A 83 2.17 -6.57 -5.27
CA SER A 83 1.15 -7.59 -5.04
C SER A 83 1.34 -8.35 -3.71
N GLU A 84 2.54 -8.28 -3.11
CA GLU A 84 2.83 -8.91 -1.82
C GLU A 84 2.82 -7.90 -0.66
N VAL A 85 3.18 -6.64 -0.94
CA VAL A 85 3.24 -5.55 0.04
C VAL A 85 2.20 -4.49 -0.30
N GLY A 86 0.98 -4.68 0.20
CA GLY A 86 -0.13 -3.75 0.01
C GLY A 86 0.08 -2.45 0.78
N LEU A 87 -0.46 -1.34 0.25
CA LEU A 87 -0.42 -0.02 0.86
C LEU A 87 -1.83 0.56 0.97
N VAL A 88 -2.27 0.84 2.20
CA VAL A 88 -3.51 1.57 2.48
C VAL A 88 -3.15 3.02 2.82
N PHE A 89 -3.66 3.98 2.04
CA PHE A 89 -3.42 5.40 2.28
C PHE A 89 -4.24 5.96 3.43
N GLN A 90 -3.91 7.17 3.89
CA GLN A 90 -4.53 7.82 5.05
C GLN A 90 -6.05 8.02 4.91
N TYR A 91 -6.54 8.24 3.68
CA TYR A 91 -7.98 8.36 3.35
C TYR A 91 -8.35 7.29 2.32
N PRO A 92 -8.42 6.02 2.73
CA PRO A 92 -8.59 4.91 1.79
C PRO A 92 -9.94 4.98 1.06
N GLU A 93 -10.94 5.64 1.63
CA GLU A 93 -12.23 5.90 1.01
C GLU A 93 -12.17 6.73 -0.28
N HIS A 94 -11.10 7.46 -0.52
CA HIS A 94 -10.90 8.21 -1.76
C HIS A 94 -10.33 7.35 -2.90
N GLN A 95 -9.98 6.10 -2.61
CA GLN A 95 -9.48 5.15 -3.60
C GLN A 95 -10.60 4.40 -4.33
N LEU A 96 -11.85 4.49 -3.82
CA LEU A 96 -13.01 3.81 -4.39
C LEU A 96 -13.55 4.59 -5.58
N PHE A 97 -13.68 3.94 -6.75
CA PHE A 97 -14.05 4.59 -8.00
C PHE A 97 -15.00 3.77 -8.88
N GLU A 98 -15.19 2.48 -8.58
CA GLU A 98 -16.06 1.60 -9.36
C GLU A 98 -17.56 1.81 -9.04
N SER A 99 -18.42 1.26 -9.90
CA SER A 99 -19.87 1.38 -9.77
C SER A 99 -20.43 0.62 -8.56
N ASP A 100 -19.81 -0.49 -8.19
CA ASP A 100 -20.17 -1.30 -7.03
C ASP A 100 -18.96 -1.82 -6.27
N VAL A 101 -19.18 -2.14 -4.99
CA VAL A 101 -18.15 -2.60 -4.06
C VAL A 101 -17.38 -3.81 -4.55
N LEU A 102 -18.08 -4.81 -5.09
CA LEU A 102 -17.41 -6.04 -5.55
C LEU A 102 -16.48 -5.73 -6.73
N SER A 103 -16.94 -4.93 -7.68
CA SER A 103 -16.14 -4.52 -8.83
C SER A 103 -14.89 -3.73 -8.41
N ASP A 104 -15.02 -2.86 -7.40
CA ASP A 104 -13.89 -2.08 -6.87
C ASP A 104 -12.80 -2.99 -6.29
N VAL A 105 -13.18 -3.98 -5.47
CA VAL A 105 -12.23 -4.93 -4.89
C VAL A 105 -11.66 -5.91 -5.93
N CYS A 106 -12.39 -6.23 -7.01
CA CYS A 106 -11.88 -7.06 -8.12
C CYS A 106 -10.76 -6.37 -8.91
N PHE A 107 -10.65 -5.06 -8.86
CA PHE A 107 -9.69 -4.30 -9.65
C PHE A 107 -8.23 -4.72 -9.39
N GLY A 108 -7.86 -4.94 -8.13
CA GLY A 108 -6.53 -5.40 -7.74
C GLY A 108 -6.14 -6.74 -8.40
N PRO A 109 -6.88 -7.83 -8.13
CA PRO A 109 -6.64 -9.15 -8.72
C PRO A 109 -6.64 -9.14 -10.25
N MET A 110 -7.56 -8.40 -10.88
CA MET A 110 -7.60 -8.28 -12.35
C MET A 110 -6.33 -7.60 -12.90
N ASN A 111 -5.81 -6.58 -12.24
CA ASN A 111 -4.55 -5.95 -12.60
C ASN A 111 -3.33 -6.88 -12.42
N GLN A 112 -3.45 -7.89 -11.56
CA GLN A 112 -2.46 -8.94 -11.40
C GLN A 112 -2.55 -10.02 -12.49
N GLY A 113 -3.57 -9.95 -13.38
CA GLY A 113 -3.73 -10.85 -14.52
C GLY A 113 -4.70 -12.00 -14.28
N LYS A 114 -5.46 -11.98 -13.18
CA LYS A 114 -6.51 -13.00 -12.91
C LYS A 114 -7.73 -12.79 -13.80
N SER A 115 -8.44 -13.87 -14.07
CA SER A 115 -9.74 -13.80 -14.75
C SER A 115 -10.77 -13.06 -13.89
N ARG A 116 -11.88 -12.64 -14.49
CA ARG A 116 -12.98 -11.99 -13.77
C ARG A 116 -13.57 -12.89 -12.68
N GLU A 117 -13.73 -14.17 -12.99
CA GLU A 117 -14.29 -15.16 -12.08
C GLU A 117 -13.37 -15.36 -10.86
N GLU A 118 -12.07 -15.53 -11.07
CA GLU A 118 -11.07 -15.66 -10.02
C GLU A 118 -11.01 -14.40 -9.15
N ALA A 119 -11.03 -13.22 -9.77
CA ALA A 119 -11.03 -11.94 -9.06
C ALA A 119 -12.28 -11.76 -8.18
N GLU A 120 -13.47 -12.17 -8.68
CA GLU A 120 -14.71 -12.11 -7.90
C GLU A 120 -14.69 -13.05 -6.68
N GLU A 121 -14.14 -14.25 -6.81
CA GLU A 121 -14.02 -15.18 -5.69
C GLU A 121 -13.08 -14.62 -4.60
N GLU A 122 -11.95 -14.07 -4.99
CA GLU A 122 -11.02 -13.46 -4.05
C GLU A 122 -11.58 -12.20 -3.40
N ALA A 123 -12.19 -11.33 -4.18
CA ALA A 123 -12.84 -10.12 -3.69
C ALA A 123 -13.94 -10.44 -2.66
N LYS A 124 -14.77 -11.46 -2.91
CA LYS A 124 -15.80 -11.91 -1.96
C LYS A 124 -15.16 -12.38 -0.65
N LYS A 125 -14.10 -13.18 -0.72
CA LYS A 125 -13.36 -13.66 0.47
C LYS A 125 -12.79 -12.47 1.27
N ALA A 126 -12.10 -11.56 0.60
CA ALA A 126 -11.51 -10.38 1.24
C ALA A 126 -12.57 -9.48 1.91
N LEU A 127 -13.69 -9.23 1.22
CA LEU A 127 -14.81 -8.46 1.78
C LEU A 127 -15.40 -9.12 3.03
N LEU A 128 -15.57 -10.43 3.03
CA LEU A 128 -16.06 -11.17 4.20
C LEU A 128 -15.06 -11.11 5.37
N GLN A 129 -13.75 -11.20 5.10
CA GLN A 129 -12.70 -11.09 6.14
C GLN A 129 -12.74 -9.74 6.86
N VAL A 130 -13.02 -8.65 6.15
CA VAL A 130 -13.18 -7.33 6.78
C VAL A 130 -14.57 -7.11 7.38
N GLY A 131 -15.42 -8.15 7.45
CA GLY A 131 -16.76 -8.09 8.02
C GLY A 131 -17.78 -7.34 7.17
N PHE A 132 -17.58 -7.27 5.86
CA PHE A 132 -18.53 -6.68 4.93
C PHE A 132 -19.55 -7.73 4.48
N LYS A 133 -20.87 -7.39 4.54
CA LYS A 133 -21.94 -8.36 4.29
C LYS A 133 -22.24 -8.50 2.80
N GLU A 134 -22.47 -9.71 2.30
CA GLU A 134 -22.74 -10.03 0.90
C GLU A 134 -23.88 -9.21 0.28
N LYS A 135 -24.95 -8.95 1.04
CA LYS A 135 -26.08 -8.13 0.58
C LYS A 135 -25.71 -6.70 0.15
N ASN A 136 -24.50 -6.27 0.49
CA ASN A 136 -23.97 -4.94 0.17
C ASN A 136 -22.95 -4.94 -0.97
N PHE A 137 -22.59 -6.09 -1.53
CA PHE A 137 -21.55 -6.21 -2.57
C PHE A 137 -21.89 -5.43 -3.84
N LYS A 138 -23.17 -5.31 -4.15
CA LYS A 138 -23.69 -4.57 -5.31
C LYS A 138 -24.07 -3.13 -5.02
N LYS A 139 -23.84 -2.65 -3.81
CA LYS A 139 -24.06 -1.23 -3.50
C LYS A 139 -22.94 -0.38 -4.09
N SER A 140 -23.30 0.85 -4.44
CA SER A 140 -22.32 1.86 -4.79
C SER A 140 -21.39 2.14 -3.59
N PRO A 141 -20.06 2.23 -3.77
CA PRO A 141 -19.16 2.66 -2.72
C PRO A 141 -19.52 4.03 -2.15
N PHE A 142 -20.15 4.89 -2.94
CA PHE A 142 -20.52 6.25 -2.53
C PHE A 142 -21.69 6.27 -1.52
N ASP A 143 -22.52 5.23 -1.50
CA ASP A 143 -23.65 5.07 -0.56
C ASP A 143 -23.23 4.46 0.78
N LEU A 144 -21.96 4.18 0.97
CA LEU A 144 -21.43 3.56 2.18
C LEU A 144 -21.09 4.59 3.26
N SER A 145 -21.23 4.20 4.53
CA SER A 145 -20.67 4.98 5.63
C SER A 145 -19.12 5.00 5.57
N GLY A 146 -18.49 6.02 6.17
CA GLY A 146 -17.02 6.14 6.17
C GLY A 146 -16.30 4.89 6.68
N GLY A 147 -16.83 4.25 7.75
CA GLY A 147 -16.27 2.99 8.27
C GLY A 147 -16.45 1.81 7.31
N GLN A 148 -17.52 1.78 6.52
CA GLN A 148 -17.72 0.78 5.48
C GLN A 148 -16.75 1.00 4.31
N LYS A 149 -16.60 2.25 3.84
CA LYS A 149 -15.65 2.61 2.80
C LYS A 149 -14.22 2.19 3.16
N LYS A 150 -13.78 2.46 4.40
CA LYS A 150 -12.47 2.04 4.89
C LYS A 150 -12.27 0.54 4.84
N ARG A 151 -13.27 -0.25 5.23
CA ARG A 151 -13.19 -1.72 5.15
C ARG A 151 -13.13 -2.22 3.70
N VAL A 152 -13.91 -1.62 2.80
CA VAL A 152 -13.85 -1.97 1.37
C VAL A 152 -12.47 -1.66 0.78
N ALA A 153 -11.92 -0.48 1.08
CA ALA A 153 -10.61 -0.09 0.60
C ALA A 153 -9.47 -1.00 1.16
N ILE A 154 -9.61 -1.48 2.41
CA ILE A 154 -8.67 -2.46 2.98
C ILE A 154 -8.82 -3.82 2.27
N ALA A 155 -10.05 -4.22 1.90
CA ALA A 155 -10.27 -5.48 1.18
C ALA A 155 -9.72 -5.44 -0.26
N GLY A 156 -9.55 -4.24 -0.85
CA GLY A 156 -9.03 -4.06 -2.20
C GLY A 156 -7.50 -4.00 -2.30
N VAL A 157 -6.81 -4.11 -1.16
CA VAL A 157 -5.34 -4.12 -1.04
C VAL A 157 -4.85 -5.50 -0.66
#